data_a83e0f18632312cb2f63520475f94f77
#
_entry.id   a83e0f18632312cb2f63520475f94f77
#
_cell.length_a   1.000
_cell.length_b   1.000
_cell.length_c   1.000
_cell.angle_alpha   90.00
_cell.angle_beta   90.00
_cell.angle_gamma   90.00
#
_symmetry.space_group_name_H-M   'P 1'
#
loop_
_entity.id
_entity.type
_entity.pdbx_description
1 polymer ?
#
loop_
_entity_poly.entity_id
_entity_poly.type
_entity_poly.pdbx_seq_one_letter_code
_entity_poly.pdbx_strand_id
1 'polypeptide(L)'
;VWIDHEHHDTTYRFTGLYGQFSFMFPDQDACVVITASDTRDGDAISAVFKHFPKAFIEPKELDEKKQFEFKALTSTRAYGPDFMHSLGRRDAKRESKYSNRMMKFVPLPFSSTQGALAYFMWRKKIGGLTDVVLSFDKDNAIMSFKENNSERMTIKAGMNNEYTHNVITLGENELIVDAQATWNRDGSLEFFLYNSGRPQSKRLRFIFKGNTVILKQNSYPG
;
A
#
# COMPACT_ATOMS: atom_id res chain seq x y z
N VAL A 1 -9.23 -17.34 -19.31
CA VAL A 1 -8.12 -18.31 -19.42
C VAL A 1 -7.22 -17.86 -20.56
N TRP A 2 -5.93 -17.80 -20.31
CA TRP A 2 -4.91 -17.49 -21.31
C TRP A 2 -4.02 -18.72 -21.48
N ILE A 3 -3.81 -19.17 -22.71
CA ILE A 3 -2.86 -20.25 -23.04
C ILE A 3 -1.56 -19.59 -23.46
N ASP A 4 -0.44 -20.02 -22.87
CA ASP A 4 0.87 -19.40 -23.10
C ASP A 4 1.71 -20.26 -24.03
N HIS A 5 1.43 -20.14 -25.33
CA HIS A 5 2.14 -20.91 -26.38
C HIS A 5 3.62 -20.56 -26.53
N GLU A 6 4.04 -19.34 -26.05
CA GLU A 6 5.44 -18.92 -26.20
C GLU A 6 6.38 -19.63 -25.23
N HIS A 7 5.83 -20.07 -24.07
CA HIS A 7 6.65 -20.63 -23.01
C HIS A 7 6.46 -22.13 -22.81
N HIS A 8 5.20 -22.60 -22.85
CA HIS A 8 4.86 -24.02 -22.70
C HIS A 8 3.46 -24.29 -23.26
N ASP A 9 3.34 -25.19 -24.19
CA ASP A 9 2.07 -25.49 -24.92
C ASP A 9 0.92 -25.94 -23.99
N THR A 10 1.21 -26.50 -22.84
CA THR A 10 0.21 -26.98 -21.86
C THR A 10 -0.05 -26.00 -20.74
N THR A 11 0.78 -24.96 -20.57
CA THR A 11 0.63 -23.99 -19.50
C THR A 11 -0.50 -23.01 -19.80
N TYR A 12 -1.36 -22.79 -18.82
CA TYR A 12 -2.40 -21.78 -18.91
C TYR A 12 -2.52 -20.99 -17.63
N ARG A 13 -3.11 -19.79 -17.72
CA ARG A 13 -3.29 -18.92 -16.55
C ARG A 13 -4.65 -18.27 -16.50
N PHE A 14 -5.06 -17.97 -15.29
CA PHE A 14 -6.14 -17.03 -14.98
C PHE A 14 -5.50 -15.71 -14.59
N THR A 15 -6.03 -14.61 -15.12
CA THR A 15 -5.54 -13.26 -14.89
C THR A 15 -6.64 -12.44 -14.26
N GLY A 16 -6.38 -11.87 -13.10
CA GLY A 16 -7.22 -10.89 -12.43
C GLY A 16 -6.56 -9.51 -12.44
N LEU A 17 -7.29 -8.49 -12.01
CA LEU A 17 -6.78 -7.13 -11.92
C LEU A 17 -5.66 -7.01 -10.87
N TYR A 18 -4.72 -6.10 -11.11
CA TYR A 18 -3.64 -5.74 -10.19
C TYR A 18 -2.68 -6.88 -9.85
N GLY A 19 -2.39 -7.75 -10.82
CA GLY A 19 -1.39 -8.80 -10.61
C GLY A 19 -1.91 -10.00 -9.82
N GLN A 20 -3.20 -10.30 -9.93
CA GLN A 20 -3.78 -11.54 -9.42
C GLN A 20 -3.66 -12.62 -10.49
N PHE A 21 -2.88 -13.64 -10.24
CA PHE A 21 -2.63 -14.71 -11.21
C PHE A 21 -2.75 -16.09 -10.59
N SER A 22 -3.21 -17.04 -11.40
CA SER A 22 -3.05 -18.47 -11.15
C SER A 22 -2.49 -19.10 -12.41
N PHE A 23 -1.25 -19.58 -12.34
CA PHE A 23 -0.58 -20.30 -13.43
C PHE A 23 -0.71 -21.79 -13.16
N MET A 24 -1.15 -22.52 -14.15
CA MET A 24 -1.29 -23.97 -14.14
C MET A 24 -0.20 -24.59 -15.00
N PHE A 25 0.54 -25.52 -14.42
CA PHE A 25 1.58 -26.32 -15.07
C PHE A 25 1.17 -27.78 -15.05
N PRO A 26 0.31 -28.24 -16.00
CA PRO A 26 -0.24 -29.59 -15.95
C PRO A 26 0.83 -30.70 -16.03
N ASP A 27 1.89 -30.47 -16.82
CA ASP A 27 2.97 -31.45 -16.97
C ASP A 27 3.75 -31.70 -15.67
N GLN A 28 3.70 -30.76 -14.72
CA GLN A 28 4.36 -30.85 -13.42
C GLN A 28 3.35 -31.09 -12.28
N ASP A 29 2.06 -31.26 -12.61
CA ASP A 29 0.97 -31.33 -11.60
C ASP A 29 1.08 -30.21 -10.56
N ALA A 30 1.31 -28.98 -11.03
CA ALA A 30 1.62 -27.83 -10.18
C ALA A 30 0.84 -26.57 -10.54
N CYS A 31 0.66 -25.72 -9.53
CA CYS A 31 0.04 -24.42 -9.67
C CYS A 31 0.87 -23.35 -8.94
N VAL A 32 1.07 -22.19 -9.56
CA VAL A 32 1.66 -21.01 -8.94
C VAL A 32 0.58 -19.92 -8.82
N VAL A 33 0.26 -19.54 -7.61
CA VAL A 33 -0.70 -18.47 -7.33
C VAL A 33 0.04 -17.22 -6.86
N ILE A 34 -0.26 -16.09 -7.48
CA ILE A 34 0.25 -14.77 -7.08
C ILE A 34 -0.93 -13.89 -6.67
N THR A 35 -0.84 -13.32 -5.49
CA THR A 35 -1.72 -12.25 -5.05
C THR A 35 -0.87 -10.99 -4.89
N ALA A 36 -1.06 -10.02 -5.77
CA ALA A 36 -0.26 -8.81 -5.78
C ALA A 36 -1.14 -7.56 -5.86
N SER A 37 -0.50 -6.41 -5.69
CA SER A 37 -1.09 -5.10 -5.90
C SER A 37 -0.16 -4.33 -6.84
N ASP A 38 -0.17 -4.69 -8.12
CA ASP A 38 0.67 -4.07 -9.14
C ASP A 38 -0.14 -3.79 -10.42
N THR A 39 0.23 -2.74 -11.13
CA THR A 39 -0.30 -2.41 -12.46
C THR A 39 0.59 -2.92 -13.58
N ARG A 40 1.79 -3.45 -13.26
CA ARG A 40 2.76 -3.98 -14.21
C ARG A 40 2.66 -5.49 -14.32
N ASP A 41 1.53 -5.97 -14.80
CA ASP A 41 1.24 -7.40 -14.92
C ASP A 41 2.35 -8.19 -15.64
N GLY A 42 3.02 -7.57 -16.62
CA GLY A 42 4.11 -8.17 -17.34
C GLY A 42 5.32 -8.57 -16.49
N ASP A 43 5.63 -7.82 -15.45
CA ASP A 43 6.76 -8.11 -14.55
C ASP A 43 6.53 -9.41 -13.78
N ALA A 44 5.31 -9.59 -13.23
CA ALA A 44 4.95 -10.80 -12.51
C ALA A 44 4.92 -12.04 -13.44
N ILE A 45 4.35 -11.90 -14.63
CA ILE A 45 4.30 -12.97 -15.64
C ILE A 45 5.72 -13.38 -16.05
N SER A 46 6.57 -12.40 -16.38
CA SER A 46 7.97 -12.65 -16.75
C SER A 46 8.76 -13.33 -15.61
N ALA A 47 8.52 -12.93 -14.36
CA ALA A 47 9.17 -13.54 -13.20
C ALA A 47 8.75 -15.01 -13.04
N VAL A 48 7.47 -15.34 -13.25
CA VAL A 48 7.01 -16.73 -13.20
C VAL A 48 7.71 -17.55 -14.26
N PHE A 49 7.65 -17.17 -15.52
CA PHE A 49 8.25 -17.96 -16.62
C PHE A 49 9.78 -17.99 -16.60
N LYS A 50 10.42 -17.04 -15.95
CA LYS A 50 11.87 -17.09 -15.71
C LYS A 50 12.27 -18.22 -14.77
N HIS A 51 11.43 -18.55 -13.82
CA HIS A 51 11.77 -19.48 -12.74
C HIS A 51 11.03 -20.81 -12.85
N PHE A 52 9.82 -20.83 -13.40
CA PHE A 52 8.98 -22.01 -13.55
C PHE A 52 8.84 -22.41 -15.03
N PRO A 53 8.73 -23.72 -15.37
CA PRO A 53 8.65 -24.86 -14.46
C PRO A 53 9.99 -25.35 -13.89
N LYS A 54 11.10 -24.71 -14.23
CA LYS A 54 12.46 -25.17 -13.83
C LYS A 54 12.65 -25.30 -12.31
N ALA A 55 11.87 -24.57 -11.53
CA ALA A 55 11.91 -24.66 -10.06
C ALA A 55 11.17 -25.89 -9.51
N PHE A 56 10.35 -26.57 -10.33
CA PHE A 56 9.71 -27.82 -9.96
C PHE A 56 10.68 -28.99 -10.22
N ILE A 57 11.69 -29.10 -9.40
CA ILE A 57 12.69 -30.17 -9.44
C ILE A 57 12.52 -31.05 -8.22
N GLU A 58 13.03 -32.27 -8.33
CA GLU A 58 13.21 -33.17 -7.17
C GLU A 58 13.85 -32.40 -6.01
N PRO A 59 13.27 -32.50 -4.79
CA PRO A 59 13.79 -31.81 -3.65
C PRO A 59 15.24 -32.25 -3.39
N LYS A 60 16.19 -31.37 -3.62
CA LYS A 60 17.58 -31.58 -3.21
C LYS A 60 17.71 -31.01 -1.79
N GLU A 61 18.34 -31.75 -0.92
CA GLU A 61 18.73 -31.20 0.38
C GLU A 61 19.57 -29.95 0.15
N LEU A 62 19.06 -28.83 0.65
CA LEU A 62 19.83 -27.60 0.68
C LEU A 62 20.97 -27.77 1.66
N ASP A 63 22.19 -27.41 1.26
CA ASP A 63 23.30 -27.35 2.21
C ASP A 63 22.98 -26.36 3.35
N GLU A 64 23.59 -26.57 4.51
CA GLU A 64 23.31 -25.77 5.70
C GLU A 64 23.48 -24.25 5.47
N LYS A 65 24.44 -23.85 4.65
CA LYS A 65 24.70 -22.45 4.30
C LYS A 65 23.51 -21.85 3.55
N LYS A 66 23.00 -22.54 2.54
CA LYS A 66 21.82 -22.08 1.77
C LYS A 66 20.55 -22.08 2.60
N GLN A 67 20.39 -23.04 3.51
CA GLN A 67 19.27 -23.03 4.45
C GLN A 67 19.35 -21.81 5.38
N PHE A 68 20.54 -21.48 5.89
CA PHE A 68 20.74 -20.32 6.72
C PHE A 68 20.47 -19.02 5.95
N GLU A 69 21.03 -18.87 4.75
CA GLU A 69 20.79 -17.71 3.87
C GLU A 69 19.29 -17.53 3.56
N PHE A 70 18.57 -18.62 3.27
CA PHE A 70 17.14 -18.58 3.03
C PHE A 70 16.37 -18.16 4.28
N LYS A 71 16.67 -18.73 5.45
CA LYS A 71 16.06 -18.35 6.72
C LYS A 71 16.34 -16.88 7.04
N ALA A 72 17.57 -16.40 6.87
CA ALA A 72 17.93 -15.00 7.06
C ALA A 72 17.11 -14.08 6.12
N LEU A 73 17.04 -14.44 4.84
CA LEU A 73 16.28 -13.68 3.84
C LEU A 73 14.78 -13.62 4.17
N THR A 74 14.19 -14.72 4.62
CA THR A 74 12.74 -14.78 4.93
C THR A 74 12.38 -14.14 6.27
N SER A 75 13.28 -14.19 7.26
CA SER A 75 13.06 -13.61 8.59
C SER A 75 13.21 -12.09 8.63
N THR A 76 14.01 -11.51 7.71
CA THR A 76 14.26 -10.05 7.67
C THR A 76 13.31 -9.29 6.76
N ARG A 77 12.49 -9.96 5.97
CA ARG A 77 11.47 -9.30 5.16
C ARG A 77 10.30 -8.89 6.05
N ALA A 78 10.35 -7.65 6.53
CA ALA A 78 9.14 -6.98 6.99
C ALA A 78 8.17 -6.86 5.80
N TYR A 79 6.93 -7.28 6.00
CA TYR A 79 5.88 -7.10 5.01
C TYR A 79 5.60 -5.60 4.86
N GLY A 80 5.99 -5.03 3.74
CA GLY A 80 5.74 -3.64 3.41
C GLY A 80 6.39 -3.26 2.09
N PRO A 81 5.90 -2.24 1.39
CA PRO A 81 6.48 -1.80 0.13
C PRO A 81 7.91 -1.29 0.34
N ASP A 82 8.85 -1.74 -0.49
CA ASP A 82 10.28 -1.41 -0.42
C ASP A 82 10.60 0.10 -0.52
N PHE A 83 9.67 0.92 -0.96
CA PHE A 83 9.84 2.38 -1.06
C PHE A 83 9.78 3.11 0.29
N MET A 84 9.62 2.37 1.38
CA MET A 84 9.44 2.94 2.72
C MET A 84 10.74 2.98 3.56
N HIS A 85 11.91 2.76 2.95
CA HIS A 85 13.19 2.66 3.66
C HIS A 85 13.72 3.95 4.32
N SER A 86 13.02 5.07 4.20
CA SER A 86 13.44 6.35 4.81
C SER A 86 12.45 6.89 5.83
N LEU A 87 11.65 6.05 6.42
CA LEU A 87 10.49 6.42 7.19
C LEU A 87 10.79 6.67 8.66
N GLY A 88 9.86 7.34 9.32
CA GLY A 88 9.93 7.58 10.75
C GLY A 88 10.73 8.82 11.15
N ARG A 89 11.12 9.68 10.20
CA ARG A 89 11.77 10.93 10.54
C ARG A 89 10.82 11.88 11.24
N ARG A 90 11.23 12.36 12.42
CA ARG A 90 10.53 13.34 13.23
C ARG A 90 11.08 14.74 12.99
N ASP A 91 10.21 15.76 13.18
CA ASP A 91 10.60 17.18 13.18
C ASP A 91 9.81 17.92 14.27
N ALA A 92 10.32 17.90 15.48
CA ALA A 92 9.64 18.46 16.66
C ALA A 92 9.22 19.92 16.49
N LYS A 93 10.02 20.73 15.77
CA LYS A 93 9.71 22.14 15.50
C LYS A 93 8.49 22.28 14.59
N ARG A 94 8.41 21.47 13.53
CA ARG A 94 7.25 21.48 12.63
C ARG A 94 6.04 20.83 13.28
N GLU A 95 6.22 19.76 14.01
CA GLU A 95 5.15 19.08 14.76
C GLU A 95 4.47 20.06 15.72
N SER A 96 5.22 20.77 16.54
CA SER A 96 4.68 21.81 17.42
C SER A 96 3.99 22.95 16.63
N LYS A 97 4.55 23.36 15.51
CA LYS A 97 3.99 24.44 14.68
C LYS A 97 2.66 24.09 14.05
N TYR A 98 2.49 22.86 13.58
CA TYR A 98 1.32 22.44 12.79
C TYR A 98 0.32 21.59 13.58
N SER A 99 0.64 21.22 14.80
CA SER A 99 -0.24 20.45 15.67
C SER A 99 -1.51 21.23 16.02
N ASN A 100 -2.64 20.50 16.02
CA ASN A 100 -3.97 20.98 16.42
C ASN A 100 -4.49 22.18 15.61
N ARG A 101 -3.96 22.40 14.41
CA ARG A 101 -4.45 23.43 13.49
C ARG A 101 -5.37 22.79 12.46
N MET A 102 -6.56 23.37 12.31
CA MET A 102 -7.50 22.94 11.28
C MET A 102 -7.05 23.47 9.92
N MET A 103 -6.87 22.55 8.98
CA MET A 103 -6.61 22.83 7.57
C MET A 103 -7.85 22.50 6.76
N LYS A 104 -8.33 23.45 5.98
CA LYS A 104 -9.49 23.25 5.07
C LYS A 104 -8.97 23.05 3.67
N PHE A 105 -9.51 22.03 3.00
CA PHE A 105 -9.19 21.71 1.62
C PHE A 105 -10.42 21.80 0.74
N VAL A 106 -10.23 22.14 -0.52
CA VAL A 106 -11.27 21.95 -1.54
C VAL A 106 -11.36 20.45 -1.82
N PRO A 107 -12.50 19.81 -1.60
CA PRO A 107 -12.62 18.38 -1.74
C PRO A 107 -12.42 17.97 -3.20
N LEU A 108 -11.59 16.97 -3.43
CA LEU A 108 -11.50 16.28 -4.71
C LEU A 108 -12.74 15.38 -4.89
N PRO A 109 -13.10 15.03 -6.14
CA PRO A 109 -14.26 14.17 -6.40
C PRO A 109 -14.05 12.72 -5.93
N PHE A 110 -12.85 12.35 -5.51
CA PHE A 110 -12.46 11.00 -5.10
C PHE A 110 -12.03 10.96 -3.64
N SER A 111 -12.27 9.81 -2.97
CA SER A 111 -11.76 9.57 -1.63
C SER A 111 -10.24 9.70 -1.56
N SER A 112 -9.76 10.28 -0.47
CA SER A 112 -8.33 10.39 -0.19
C SER A 112 -7.77 9.17 0.54
N THR A 113 -8.65 8.35 1.13
CA THR A 113 -8.27 7.12 1.83
C THR A 113 -8.53 5.87 1.01
N GLN A 114 -9.39 5.94 -0.02
CA GLN A 114 -9.77 4.84 -0.89
C GLN A 114 -9.19 5.00 -2.28
N GLY A 115 -8.85 3.88 -2.91
CA GLY A 115 -8.50 3.87 -4.32
C GLY A 115 -9.71 4.07 -5.25
N ALA A 116 -9.44 4.44 -6.51
CA ALA A 116 -10.46 4.68 -7.51
C ALA A 116 -11.38 3.47 -7.74
N LEU A 117 -10.86 2.25 -7.66
CA LEU A 117 -11.64 1.02 -7.82
C LEU A 117 -12.74 0.90 -6.77
N ALA A 118 -12.46 1.24 -5.52
CA ALA A 118 -13.45 1.23 -4.45
C ALA A 118 -14.62 2.20 -4.71
N TYR A 119 -14.32 3.34 -5.34
CA TYR A 119 -15.33 4.29 -5.77
C TYR A 119 -16.31 3.69 -6.79
N PHE A 120 -15.80 2.96 -7.79
CA PHE A 120 -16.65 2.30 -8.79
C PHE A 120 -17.47 1.14 -8.20
N MET A 121 -16.88 0.37 -7.30
CA MET A 121 -17.55 -0.79 -6.70
C MET A 121 -18.65 -0.42 -5.72
N TRP A 122 -18.50 0.65 -4.97
CA TRP A 122 -19.45 0.99 -3.90
C TRP A 122 -20.50 2.02 -4.26
N ARG A 123 -20.46 2.58 -5.46
CA ARG A 123 -21.44 3.54 -6.01
C ARG A 123 -21.79 4.73 -5.10
N LYS A 124 -21.05 4.96 -4.02
CA LYS A 124 -21.27 6.10 -3.12
C LYS A 124 -20.27 7.19 -3.48
N LYS A 125 -20.75 8.42 -3.60
CA LYS A 125 -19.90 9.62 -3.82
C LYS A 125 -19.14 9.93 -2.53
N ILE A 126 -18.03 9.25 -2.32
CA ILE A 126 -17.09 9.55 -1.26
C ILE A 126 -16.15 10.60 -1.84
N GLY A 127 -16.23 11.83 -1.33
CA GLY A 127 -15.37 12.93 -1.77
C GLY A 127 -14.03 12.91 -1.07
N GLY A 128 -13.13 13.80 -1.49
CA GLY A 128 -11.83 13.96 -0.86
C GLY A 128 -11.86 14.65 0.49
N LEU A 129 -10.70 14.80 1.08
CA LEU A 129 -10.50 15.46 2.37
C LEU A 129 -11.01 16.91 2.35
N THR A 130 -11.75 17.30 3.37
CA THR A 130 -12.25 18.67 3.54
C THR A 130 -11.57 19.36 4.72
N ASP A 131 -11.66 18.77 5.92
CA ASP A 131 -11.13 19.30 7.15
C ASP A 131 -10.11 18.35 7.72
N VAL A 132 -8.87 18.78 7.88
CA VAL A 132 -7.79 17.98 8.45
C VAL A 132 -7.21 18.68 9.67
N VAL A 133 -7.03 17.93 10.75
CA VAL A 133 -6.26 18.34 11.92
C VAL A 133 -5.14 17.33 12.10
N LEU A 134 -3.92 17.81 12.21
CA LEU A 134 -2.76 16.99 12.53
C LEU A 134 -2.44 17.13 14.02
N SER A 135 -2.09 16.03 14.65
CA SER A 135 -1.47 16.01 15.97
C SER A 135 -0.39 14.94 16.01
N PHE A 136 0.45 14.99 17.02
CA PHE A 136 1.60 14.09 17.13
C PHE A 136 1.71 13.58 18.56
N ASP A 137 1.90 12.30 18.72
CA ASP A 137 2.31 11.69 19.99
C ASP A 137 3.75 11.18 19.90
N LYS A 138 4.19 10.38 20.88
CA LYS A 138 5.56 9.85 20.94
C LYS A 138 5.92 9.07 19.67
N ASP A 139 5.02 8.23 19.17
CA ASP A 139 5.31 7.25 18.15
C ASP A 139 4.57 7.49 16.83
N ASN A 140 3.54 8.37 16.82
CA ASN A 140 2.65 8.52 15.68
C ASN A 140 2.46 9.98 15.25
N ALA A 141 2.20 10.16 13.96
CA ALA A 141 1.44 11.29 13.44
C ALA A 141 -0.04 10.89 13.39
N ILE A 142 -0.91 11.74 13.87
CA ILE A 142 -2.34 11.49 13.95
C ILE A 142 -3.04 12.48 13.02
N MET A 143 -3.79 11.95 12.06
CA MET A 143 -4.58 12.72 11.12
C MET A 143 -6.06 12.53 11.42
N SER A 144 -6.71 13.56 11.93
CA SER A 144 -8.16 13.60 12.12
C SER A 144 -8.78 14.42 10.99
N PHE A 145 -9.74 13.86 10.26
CA PHE A 145 -10.22 14.43 9.00
C PHE A 145 -11.68 14.10 8.72
N LYS A 146 -12.25 14.84 7.77
CA LYS A 146 -13.53 14.51 7.13
C LYS A 146 -13.32 14.28 5.64
N GLU A 147 -14.03 13.34 5.08
CA GLU A 147 -14.18 13.16 3.64
C GLU A 147 -15.61 13.52 3.24
N ASN A 148 -15.76 14.55 2.40
CA ASN A 148 -17.07 15.09 2.00
C ASN A 148 -17.95 15.34 3.24
N ASN A 149 -19.16 14.83 3.29
CA ASN A 149 -20.11 14.98 4.40
C ASN A 149 -20.04 13.80 5.41
N SER A 150 -18.93 13.06 5.44
CA SER A 150 -18.76 11.96 6.39
C SER A 150 -18.59 12.45 7.83
N GLU A 151 -18.73 11.54 8.78
CA GLU A 151 -18.27 11.76 10.15
C GLU A 151 -16.76 11.95 10.17
N ARG A 152 -16.25 12.52 11.27
CA ARG A 152 -14.82 12.73 11.45
C ARG A 152 -14.13 11.39 11.73
N MET A 153 -13.15 11.09 10.93
CA MET A 153 -12.31 9.89 11.04
C MET A 153 -10.93 10.24 11.57
N THR A 154 -10.25 9.27 12.13
CA THR A 154 -8.87 9.43 12.63
C THR A 154 -8.01 8.27 12.17
N ILE A 155 -6.83 8.59 11.64
CA ILE A 155 -5.77 7.63 11.31
C ILE A 155 -4.54 7.98 12.13
N LYS A 156 -3.99 6.99 12.84
CA LYS A 156 -2.68 7.03 13.47
C LYS A 156 -1.67 6.41 12.54
N ALA A 157 -0.60 7.09 12.25
CA ALA A 157 0.46 6.66 11.34
C ALA A 157 1.79 6.59 12.09
N GLY A 158 2.40 5.43 12.13
CA GLY A 158 3.66 5.21 12.85
C GLY A 158 4.80 6.06 12.30
N MET A 159 5.59 6.64 13.17
CA MET A 159 6.77 7.46 12.84
C MET A 159 8.09 6.83 13.36
N ASN A 160 8.08 5.55 13.64
CA ASN A 160 9.20 4.77 14.18
C ASN A 160 9.62 3.61 13.25
N ASN A 161 9.34 3.71 11.96
CA ASN A 161 9.48 2.66 10.94
C ASN A 161 8.50 1.47 11.09
N GLU A 162 7.50 1.59 11.94
CA GLU A 162 6.45 0.58 12.09
C GLU A 162 5.12 1.11 11.57
N TYR A 163 4.26 0.19 11.10
CA TYR A 163 2.88 0.53 10.77
C TYR A 163 2.03 0.59 12.03
N THR A 164 1.14 1.57 12.06
CA THR A 164 0.05 1.57 13.04
C THR A 164 -1.22 1.07 12.36
N HIS A 165 -1.79 0.03 12.95
CA HIS A 165 -3.03 -0.57 12.50
C HIS A 165 -4.23 0.29 12.90
N ASN A 166 -5.09 0.60 11.94
CA ASN A 166 -6.30 1.38 12.15
C ASN A 166 -7.51 0.65 11.56
N VAL A 167 -8.63 0.75 12.26
CA VAL A 167 -9.94 0.38 11.74
C VAL A 167 -10.74 1.66 11.60
N ILE A 168 -11.15 1.99 10.38
CA ILE A 168 -11.95 3.18 10.10
C ILE A 168 -13.26 2.79 9.42
N THR A 169 -14.33 3.50 9.75
CA THR A 169 -15.64 3.32 9.12
C THR A 169 -15.87 4.40 8.09
N LEU A 170 -16.09 4.01 6.84
CA LEU A 170 -16.40 4.91 5.74
C LEU A 170 -17.74 4.53 5.14
N GLY A 171 -18.77 5.28 5.50
CA GLY A 171 -20.17 4.92 5.20
C GLY A 171 -20.58 3.65 5.96
N GLU A 172 -20.94 2.59 5.25
CA GLU A 172 -21.32 1.29 5.82
C GLU A 172 -20.15 0.28 5.85
N ASN A 173 -18.97 0.70 5.42
CA ASN A 173 -17.83 -0.19 5.26
C ASN A 173 -16.79 0.05 6.34
N GLU A 174 -16.35 -1.02 6.96
CA GLU A 174 -15.18 -1.04 7.81
C GLU A 174 -13.92 -1.31 6.97
N LEU A 175 -12.87 -0.54 7.23
CA LEU A 175 -11.62 -0.58 6.50
C LEU A 175 -10.48 -0.74 7.48
N ILE A 176 -9.63 -1.69 7.18
CA ILE A 176 -8.36 -1.88 7.87
C ILE A 176 -7.29 -1.09 7.11
N VAL A 177 -6.69 -0.12 7.78
CA VAL A 177 -5.67 0.75 7.21
C VAL A 177 -4.41 0.71 8.06
N ASP A 178 -3.36 0.13 7.52
CA ASP A 178 -2.03 0.20 8.11
C ASP A 178 -1.34 1.47 7.64
N ALA A 179 -0.88 2.30 8.56
CA ALA A 179 -0.39 3.62 8.23
C ALA A 179 0.98 3.93 8.83
N GLN A 180 1.80 4.62 8.04
CA GLN A 180 3.06 5.21 8.46
C GLN A 180 3.12 6.68 8.06
N ALA A 181 3.97 7.46 8.75
CA ALA A 181 4.24 8.84 8.37
C ALA A 181 5.71 9.19 8.54
N THR A 182 6.13 10.22 7.80
CA THR A 182 7.50 10.75 7.89
C THR A 182 7.56 12.23 7.49
N TRP A 183 8.44 12.97 8.14
CA TRP A 183 8.87 14.27 7.64
C TRP A 183 9.95 14.11 6.57
N ASN A 184 9.71 14.64 5.40
CA ASN A 184 10.70 14.69 4.32
C ASN A 184 11.74 15.77 4.57
N ARG A 185 12.89 15.67 3.89
CA ARG A 185 13.98 16.68 3.97
C ARG A 185 13.54 18.08 3.53
N ASP A 186 12.59 18.17 2.59
CA ASP A 186 12.02 19.42 2.11
C ASP A 186 10.97 20.05 3.06
N GLY A 187 10.70 19.38 4.19
CA GLY A 187 9.76 19.85 5.19
C GLY A 187 8.30 19.50 4.93
N SER A 188 8.01 18.68 3.95
CA SER A 188 6.66 18.12 3.78
C SER A 188 6.45 16.94 4.74
N LEU A 189 5.20 16.74 5.18
CA LEU A 189 4.77 15.57 5.93
C LEU A 189 4.06 14.61 4.98
N GLU A 190 4.42 13.34 5.05
CA GLU A 190 3.88 12.33 4.18
C GLU A 190 3.27 11.20 4.99
N PHE A 191 2.05 10.80 4.62
CA PHE A 191 1.35 9.64 5.12
C PHE A 191 1.29 8.58 4.04
N PHE A 192 1.58 7.34 4.41
CA PHE A 192 1.39 6.15 3.61
C PHE A 192 0.26 5.35 4.22
N LEU A 193 -0.81 5.14 3.46
CA LEU A 193 -2.00 4.44 3.88
C LEU A 193 -2.12 3.17 3.06
N TYR A 194 -1.96 2.05 3.72
CA TYR A 194 -2.06 0.73 3.11
C TYR A 194 -3.37 0.07 3.55
N ASN A 195 -4.26 -0.18 2.61
CA ASN A 195 -5.54 -0.82 2.88
C ASN A 195 -5.35 -2.34 2.92
N SER A 196 -5.32 -2.94 4.10
CA SER A 196 -5.21 -4.39 4.26
C SER A 196 -6.35 -5.12 3.56
N GLY A 197 -6.00 -6.17 2.82
CA GLY A 197 -6.97 -6.97 2.06
C GLY A 197 -7.49 -6.29 0.78
N ARG A 198 -6.90 -5.17 0.36
CA ARG A 198 -7.27 -4.45 -0.88
C ARG A 198 -6.04 -4.09 -1.70
N PRO A 199 -6.13 -4.10 -3.03
CA PRO A 199 -4.97 -3.90 -3.89
C PRO A 199 -4.53 -2.44 -4.02
N GLN A 200 -4.90 -1.54 -3.11
CA GLN A 200 -4.61 -0.13 -3.28
C GLN A 200 -4.08 0.50 -2.00
N SER A 201 -3.00 1.25 -2.16
CA SER A 201 -2.45 2.14 -1.13
C SER A 201 -2.57 3.60 -1.54
N LYS A 202 -2.50 4.50 -0.59
CA LYS A 202 -2.54 5.94 -0.80
C LYS A 202 -1.32 6.59 -0.17
N ARG A 203 -0.82 7.59 -0.86
CA ARG A 203 0.23 8.47 -0.39
C ARG A 203 -0.31 9.89 -0.33
N LEU A 204 -0.35 10.46 0.87
CA LEU A 204 -0.82 11.81 1.14
C LEU A 204 0.35 12.68 1.56
N ARG A 205 0.69 13.70 0.78
CA ARG A 205 1.81 14.58 1.06
C ARG A 205 1.34 16.01 1.33
N PHE A 206 1.55 16.46 2.55
CA PHE A 206 1.26 17.82 3.00
C PHE A 206 2.48 18.70 2.82
N ILE A 207 2.38 19.69 1.95
CA ILE A 207 3.44 20.67 1.64
C ILE A 207 3.02 21.99 2.28
N PHE A 208 3.79 22.45 3.25
CA PHE A 208 3.50 23.67 4.01
C PHE A 208 4.23 24.87 3.41
N LYS A 209 3.47 25.87 2.92
CA LYS A 209 3.99 27.12 2.34
C LYS A 209 3.37 28.32 3.04
N GLY A 210 4.08 28.88 4.02
CA GLY A 210 3.56 29.99 4.82
C GLY A 210 2.25 29.61 5.52
N ASN A 211 1.16 30.27 5.14
CA ASN A 211 -0.19 30.00 5.65
C ASN A 211 -0.99 29.03 4.78
N THR A 212 -0.42 28.55 3.68
CA THR A 212 -1.08 27.63 2.75
C THR A 212 -0.54 26.22 2.93
N VAL A 213 -1.43 25.24 2.85
CA VAL A 213 -1.07 23.82 2.81
C VAL A 213 -1.55 23.22 1.50
N ILE A 214 -0.64 22.63 0.75
CA ILE A 214 -0.95 21.91 -0.48
C ILE A 214 -0.94 20.42 -0.16
N LEU A 215 -2.05 19.74 -0.44
CA LEU A 215 -2.15 18.30 -0.35
C LEU A 215 -1.96 17.67 -1.74
N LYS A 216 -0.91 16.86 -1.88
CA LYS A 216 -0.74 15.98 -3.04
C LYS A 216 -1.16 14.58 -2.66
N GLN A 217 -1.88 13.93 -3.57
CA GLN A 217 -2.38 12.58 -3.38
C GLN A 217 -1.94 11.71 -4.55
N ASN A 218 -1.37 10.56 -4.23
CA ASN A 218 -1.06 9.51 -5.20
C ASN A 218 -1.72 8.22 -4.75
N SER A 219 -2.25 7.46 -5.71
CA SER A 219 -2.66 6.07 -5.48
C SER A 219 -1.56 5.14 -5.97
N TYR A 220 -1.42 3.98 -5.36
CA TYR A 220 -0.57 2.93 -5.84
C TYR A 220 -1.30 1.58 -5.67
N PRO A 221 -1.42 0.77 -6.70
CA PRO A 221 -1.15 1.12 -8.10
C PRO A 221 -2.09 2.23 -8.58
N GLY A 222 -1.56 3.12 -9.44
CA GLY A 222 -2.24 4.29 -10.00
C GLY A 222 -3.09 3.98 -11.21
#